data_a6de49ecdec5b1d9b94bdb0b0e115c7f
#
_entry.id   a6de49ecdec5b1d9b94bdb0b0e115c7f
#
_cell.length_a   1.000
_cell.length_b   1.000
_cell.length_c   1.000
_cell.angle_alpha   90.00
_cell.angle_beta   90.00
_cell.angle_gamma   90.00
#
_symmetry.space_group_name_H-M   'P 1'
#
loop_
_entity.id
_entity.type
_entity.pdbx_description
1 polymer ?
#
loop_
_entity_poly.entity_id
_entity_poly.type
_entity_poly.pdbx_seq_one_letter_code
_entity_poly.pdbx_strand_id
1 'polypeptide(L)'
;MLNMNRAVFAQPHARRWLSAAAGLAFGFAATYPAAAEDTIKIGILHSLSGTMAISETTLKDTMLFLIDEQNKKGGVLGKKLEAVVVDPASNWPLFAEKARELISKNKVSVVFGCWTSVSRKSVLPVFKELDSILFYPVQYEGEESERNVFYTGAAPNQQAIPAVDYLMSKDGGSVKRWVLAGTDYVYPRTTNKILEAYLKAKGVKDEDIMINYTPFGHSDWQTIVADIKKFGSAGKKTAVVSTINGDANVPFYKELGNQGVKATDIPVVAFSVGEEELAGLDTKPLVGHLAAWNYFESIKSPSNAEFIKKWQAYTKNPKRVTNDPMEAHVIGFNMWVKAVEKVKSTDADKVIEALPGIEAANLTGGTSKMLPNHHITKPVFIGEVRGDGHFDVVWKTKGLVPGDAWSDFLPGSKDLEADWVTLKCGNYNKVTKKCGSNPS
;
A
#
# COMPACT_ATOMS: atom_id res chain seq x y z
N MET A 1 75.69 -26.76 -38.39
CA MET A 1 76.01 -28.04 -38.98
C MET A 1 74.73 -28.49 -39.68
N LEU A 2 74.67 -28.29 -41.02
CA LEU A 2 74.87 -29.33 -42.07
C LEU A 2 73.80 -30.42 -41.93
N ASN A 3 73.02 -30.84 -42.89
CA ASN A 3 72.98 -30.77 -44.37
C ASN A 3 71.65 -31.29 -44.82
N MET A 4 70.96 -30.65 -45.74
CA MET A 4 70.89 -30.93 -47.22
C MET A 4 70.76 -32.44 -47.56
N ASN A 5 69.71 -32.84 -48.28
CA ASN A 5 69.66 -32.95 -49.71
C ASN A 5 68.40 -33.75 -50.22
N ARG A 6 67.79 -33.23 -51.18
CA ARG A 6 67.53 -33.63 -52.61
C ARG A 6 66.47 -34.71 -52.80
N ALA A 7 65.42 -34.39 -53.42
CA ALA A 7 65.04 -34.30 -54.84
C ALA A 7 65.05 -35.66 -55.55
N VAL A 8 63.99 -35.95 -56.28
CA VAL A 8 63.97 -36.14 -57.74
C VAL A 8 62.62 -36.70 -58.24
N PHE A 9 62.04 -35.97 -59.13
CA PHE A 9 61.19 -36.28 -60.31
C PHE A 9 60.44 -37.60 -60.51
N ALA A 10 59.13 -37.47 -60.89
CA ALA A 10 58.65 -37.76 -62.24
C ALA A 10 57.12 -37.64 -62.41
N GLN A 11 56.69 -36.90 -63.41
CA GLN A 11 55.38 -36.88 -64.03
C GLN A 11 55.28 -38.02 -65.09
N PRO A 12 54.16 -38.14 -65.89
CA PRO A 12 52.74 -37.82 -65.73
C PRO A 12 51.86 -39.01 -66.13
N HIS A 13 50.51 -38.91 -65.99
CA HIS A 13 49.54 -39.33 -66.98
C HIS A 13 48.11 -38.80 -66.69
N ALA A 14 47.58 -38.20 -67.71
CA ALA A 14 46.22 -37.64 -67.75
C ALA A 14 45.15 -38.74 -67.77
N ARG A 15 43.97 -38.47 -67.24
CA ARG A 15 42.67 -38.74 -67.91
C ARG A 15 41.43 -38.28 -67.10
N ARG A 16 40.71 -37.36 -67.74
CA ARG A 16 39.24 -37.27 -67.91
C ARG A 16 38.36 -36.96 -66.69
N TRP A 17 37.90 -35.73 -66.66
CA TRP A 17 36.50 -35.17 -66.63
C TRP A 17 35.42 -36.02 -66.00
N LEU A 18 34.91 -35.53 -64.87
CA LEU A 18 33.44 -35.46 -64.58
C LEU A 18 33.15 -34.28 -63.63
N SER A 19 32.43 -33.32 -64.22
CA SER A 19 31.95 -32.12 -63.52
C SER A 19 30.85 -32.54 -62.55
N ALA A 20 31.02 -32.26 -61.22
CA ALA A 20 29.96 -32.22 -60.24
C ALA A 20 29.96 -30.83 -59.62
N ALA A 21 28.99 -30.02 -60.12
CA ALA A 21 28.70 -28.71 -59.53
C ALA A 21 28.02 -28.93 -58.16
N ALA A 22 28.80 -28.77 -57.07
CA ALA A 22 28.23 -28.67 -55.76
C ALA A 22 27.88 -27.21 -55.52
N GLY A 23 26.57 -26.90 -55.66
CA GLY A 23 26.01 -25.61 -55.27
C GLY A 23 26.07 -25.41 -53.78
N LEU A 24 26.96 -24.52 -53.33
CA LEU A 24 26.92 -23.95 -51.96
C LEU A 24 25.70 -23.06 -51.87
N ALA A 25 24.59 -23.60 -51.36
CA ALA A 25 23.49 -22.81 -50.86
C ALA A 25 23.94 -22.12 -49.55
N PHE A 26 24.37 -20.88 -49.64
CA PHE A 26 24.46 -19.98 -48.49
C PHE A 26 23.03 -19.70 -48.03
N GLY A 27 22.58 -20.45 -47.03
CA GLY A 27 21.38 -20.12 -46.28
C GLY A 27 21.63 -18.81 -45.51
N PHE A 28 21.15 -17.70 -46.05
CA PHE A 28 20.94 -16.50 -45.28
C PHE A 28 19.90 -16.85 -44.21
N ALA A 29 20.37 -17.21 -42.98
CA ALA A 29 19.55 -17.17 -41.80
C ALA A 29 19.25 -15.68 -41.57
N ALA A 30 18.09 -15.24 -42.06
CA ALA A 30 17.54 -13.96 -41.67
C ALA A 30 17.30 -14.01 -40.15
N THR A 31 18.23 -13.45 -39.39
CA THR A 31 18.01 -13.12 -37.97
C THR A 31 16.95 -12.03 -37.98
N TYR A 32 15.67 -12.42 -37.91
CA TYR A 32 14.63 -11.49 -37.53
C TYR A 32 15.03 -10.94 -36.18
N PRO A 33 15.15 -9.60 -36.01
CA PRO A 33 15.25 -9.04 -34.67
C PRO A 33 14.01 -9.55 -33.93
N ALA A 34 14.21 -10.22 -32.77
CA ALA A 34 13.11 -10.57 -31.92
C ALA A 34 12.37 -9.27 -31.66
N ALA A 35 11.16 -9.14 -32.18
CA ALA A 35 10.31 -8.01 -31.86
C ALA A 35 10.27 -7.93 -30.33
N ALA A 36 10.60 -6.78 -29.76
CA ALA A 36 10.47 -6.58 -28.33
C ALA A 36 9.07 -7.03 -27.94
N GLU A 37 8.99 -7.98 -26.99
CA GLU A 37 7.70 -8.53 -26.55
C GLU A 37 6.85 -7.34 -26.11
N ASP A 38 5.68 -7.15 -26.71
CA ASP A 38 4.79 -6.03 -26.41
C ASP A 38 4.19 -6.27 -25.01
N THR A 39 4.78 -5.65 -24.00
CA THR A 39 4.41 -5.81 -22.59
C THR A 39 3.48 -4.69 -22.12
N ILE A 40 2.67 -4.96 -21.09
CA ILE A 40 1.93 -3.94 -20.35
C ILE A 40 2.78 -3.53 -19.14
N LYS A 41 3.19 -2.27 -19.09
CA LYS A 41 4.06 -1.76 -18.00
C LYS A 41 3.24 -1.31 -16.81
N ILE A 42 3.68 -1.74 -15.63
CA ILE A 42 3.10 -1.43 -14.32
C ILE A 42 4.11 -0.61 -13.53
N GLY A 43 3.75 0.61 -13.16
CA GLY A 43 4.57 1.46 -12.31
C GLY A 43 4.47 1.07 -10.83
N ILE A 44 5.61 0.99 -10.15
CA ILE A 44 5.72 0.72 -8.71
C ILE A 44 6.45 1.90 -8.09
N LEU A 45 5.72 2.68 -7.28
CA LEU A 45 6.17 3.94 -6.70
C LEU A 45 6.18 3.83 -5.17
N HIS A 46 7.21 3.23 -4.61
CA HIS A 46 7.42 3.03 -3.18
C HIS A 46 8.82 3.43 -2.76
N SER A 47 8.96 4.04 -1.58
CA SER A 47 10.27 4.38 -1.01
C SER A 47 11.02 3.13 -0.61
N LEU A 48 12.20 2.93 -1.18
CA LEU A 48 13.11 1.83 -0.89
C LEU A 48 14.26 2.26 0.02
N SER A 49 14.33 3.57 0.28
CA SER A 49 15.29 4.22 1.18
C SER A 49 14.61 5.35 1.96
N GLY A 50 15.27 5.85 3.02
CA GLY A 50 14.75 6.89 3.90
C GLY A 50 13.78 6.36 4.97
N THR A 51 13.07 7.28 5.64
CA THR A 51 12.26 7.02 6.85
C THR A 51 11.08 6.05 6.64
N MET A 52 10.60 5.91 5.40
CA MET A 52 9.46 5.05 5.06
C MET A 52 9.87 3.69 4.49
N ALA A 53 11.17 3.43 4.27
CA ALA A 53 11.63 2.17 3.68
C ALA A 53 11.21 0.93 4.51
N ILE A 54 11.12 1.06 5.83
CA ILE A 54 10.68 0.00 6.75
C ILE A 54 9.28 -0.53 6.38
N SER A 55 8.39 0.34 5.90
CA SER A 55 7.01 0.00 5.54
C SER A 55 6.81 -0.24 4.04
N GLU A 56 7.56 0.46 3.18
CA GLU A 56 7.29 0.48 1.74
C GLU A 56 8.08 -0.57 0.93
N THR A 57 9.23 -1.05 1.42
CA THR A 57 10.04 -2.03 0.67
C THR A 57 9.27 -3.32 0.41
N THR A 58 8.53 -3.81 1.40
CA THR A 58 7.70 -5.02 1.26
C THR A 58 6.57 -4.84 0.24
N LEU A 59 6.05 -3.61 0.06
CA LEU A 59 4.99 -3.32 -0.92
C LEU A 59 5.51 -3.40 -2.35
N LYS A 60 6.75 -2.95 -2.60
CA LYS A 60 7.42 -3.16 -3.89
C LYS A 60 7.56 -4.66 -4.18
N ASP A 61 8.03 -5.45 -3.20
CA ASP A 61 8.16 -6.90 -3.36
C ASP A 61 6.79 -7.57 -3.62
N THR A 62 5.73 -7.10 -2.95
CA THR A 62 4.37 -7.59 -3.16
C THR A 62 3.90 -7.37 -4.59
N MET A 63 4.13 -6.19 -5.15
CA MET A 63 3.75 -5.91 -6.54
C MET A 63 4.54 -6.75 -7.53
N LEU A 64 5.85 -6.96 -7.30
CA LEU A 64 6.67 -7.87 -8.12
C LEU A 64 6.11 -9.30 -8.07
N PHE A 65 5.74 -9.77 -6.89
CA PHE A 65 5.11 -11.08 -6.71
C PHE A 65 3.77 -11.19 -7.47
N LEU A 66 2.90 -10.19 -7.36
CA LEU A 66 1.60 -10.20 -8.04
C LEU A 66 1.74 -10.19 -9.57
N ILE A 67 2.69 -9.42 -10.09
CA ILE A 67 3.02 -9.38 -11.53
C ILE A 67 3.54 -10.75 -11.99
N ASP A 68 4.44 -11.38 -11.24
CA ASP A 68 4.96 -12.71 -11.55
C ASP A 68 3.85 -13.77 -11.56
N GLU A 69 2.99 -13.78 -10.55
CA GLU A 69 1.84 -14.70 -10.47
C GLU A 69 0.84 -14.47 -11.62
N GLN A 70 0.59 -13.23 -12.02
CA GLN A 70 -0.29 -12.92 -13.15
C GLN A 70 0.35 -13.36 -14.47
N ASN A 71 1.66 -13.18 -14.64
CA ASN A 71 2.39 -13.63 -15.82
C ASN A 71 2.38 -15.15 -15.98
N LYS A 72 2.46 -15.90 -14.89
CA LYS A 72 2.28 -17.37 -14.88
C LYS A 72 0.91 -17.80 -15.38
N LYS A 73 -0.10 -16.95 -15.22
CA LYS A 73 -1.48 -17.17 -15.71
C LYS A 73 -1.69 -16.73 -17.16
N GLY A 74 -0.65 -16.21 -17.83
CA GLY A 74 -0.74 -15.73 -19.22
C GLY A 74 -0.76 -14.20 -19.37
N GLY A 75 -0.52 -13.45 -18.31
CA GLY A 75 -0.50 -11.98 -18.33
C GLY A 75 -1.90 -11.35 -18.33
N VAL A 76 -2.05 -10.24 -19.03
CA VAL A 76 -3.31 -9.49 -19.20
C VAL A 76 -3.49 -9.18 -20.69
N LEU A 77 -4.67 -9.40 -21.24
CA LEU A 77 -4.96 -9.27 -22.68
C LEU A 77 -3.97 -10.07 -23.56
N GLY A 78 -3.47 -11.22 -23.07
CA GLY A 78 -2.48 -12.03 -23.77
C GLY A 78 -1.07 -11.44 -23.80
N LYS A 79 -0.81 -10.37 -23.06
CA LYS A 79 0.50 -9.72 -22.93
C LYS A 79 1.09 -9.93 -21.56
N LYS A 80 2.40 -10.09 -21.47
CA LYS A 80 3.10 -10.10 -20.17
C LYS A 80 3.06 -8.73 -19.52
N LEU A 81 3.03 -8.72 -18.20
CA LEU A 81 3.22 -7.52 -17.40
C LEU A 81 4.70 -7.30 -17.13
N GLU A 82 5.14 -6.05 -17.22
CA GLU A 82 6.51 -5.62 -16.93
C GLU A 82 6.49 -4.60 -15.78
N ALA A 83 7.22 -4.90 -14.70
CA ALA A 83 7.34 -4.00 -13.57
C ALA A 83 8.36 -2.89 -13.87
N VAL A 84 7.97 -1.64 -13.63
CA VAL A 84 8.87 -0.48 -13.63
C VAL A 84 8.93 0.08 -12.22
N VAL A 85 10.03 -0.19 -11.52
CA VAL A 85 10.24 0.18 -10.12
C VAL A 85 11.05 1.47 -10.04
N VAL A 86 10.60 2.41 -9.22
CA VAL A 86 11.33 3.64 -8.90
C VAL A 86 11.41 3.83 -7.38
N ASP A 87 12.49 4.45 -6.91
CA ASP A 87 12.68 4.81 -5.50
C ASP A 87 12.60 6.34 -5.34
N PRO A 88 11.53 6.87 -4.75
CA PRO A 88 11.43 8.28 -4.39
C PRO A 88 12.09 8.62 -3.05
N ALA A 89 12.79 7.68 -2.40
CA ALA A 89 13.68 7.88 -1.24
C ALA A 89 13.05 8.65 -0.06
N SER A 90 11.76 8.44 0.23
CA SER A 90 11.00 9.17 1.26
C SER A 90 11.07 10.69 1.10
N ASN A 91 11.26 11.17 -0.13
CA ASN A 91 11.33 12.59 -0.49
C ASN A 91 10.08 12.97 -1.30
N TRP A 92 9.23 13.81 -0.71
CA TRP A 92 7.90 14.10 -1.28
C TRP A 92 7.94 14.79 -2.65
N PRO A 93 8.79 15.79 -2.92
CA PRO A 93 9.00 16.34 -4.27
C PRO A 93 9.46 15.26 -5.27
N LEU A 94 10.35 14.37 -4.87
CA LEU A 94 10.85 13.30 -5.74
C LEU A 94 9.76 12.28 -6.11
N PHE A 95 8.73 12.09 -5.26
CA PHE A 95 7.56 11.29 -5.64
C PHE A 95 6.88 11.83 -6.91
N ALA A 96 6.68 13.14 -7.00
CA ALA A 96 6.07 13.77 -8.17
C ALA A 96 6.94 13.62 -9.43
N GLU A 97 8.26 13.78 -9.30
CA GLU A 97 9.20 13.58 -10.42
C GLU A 97 9.18 12.11 -10.90
N LYS A 98 9.20 11.16 -9.96
CA LYS A 98 9.18 9.73 -10.26
C LYS A 98 7.83 9.28 -10.84
N ALA A 99 6.71 9.83 -10.38
CA ALA A 99 5.41 9.61 -10.99
C ALA A 99 5.40 10.09 -12.46
N ARG A 100 5.91 11.29 -12.73
CA ARG A 100 6.04 11.83 -14.09
C ARG A 100 6.96 10.97 -14.96
N GLU A 101 8.07 10.49 -14.42
CA GLU A 101 8.97 9.57 -15.12
C GLU A 101 8.25 8.27 -15.51
N LEU A 102 7.53 7.64 -14.59
CA LEU A 102 6.77 6.41 -14.85
C LEU A 102 5.74 6.61 -15.96
N ILE A 103 4.97 7.69 -15.91
CA ILE A 103 3.87 7.92 -16.86
C ILE A 103 4.40 8.41 -18.20
N SER A 104 5.22 9.47 -18.21
CA SER A 104 5.62 10.15 -19.46
C SER A 104 6.75 9.43 -20.19
N LYS A 105 7.76 8.93 -19.47
CA LYS A 105 8.95 8.30 -20.04
C LYS A 105 8.77 6.80 -20.21
N ASN A 106 8.36 6.12 -19.14
CA ASN A 106 8.23 4.67 -19.13
C ASN A 106 6.92 4.17 -19.74
N LYS A 107 5.90 5.06 -19.87
CA LYS A 107 4.59 4.74 -20.47
C LYS A 107 3.88 3.61 -19.71
N VAL A 108 3.89 3.67 -18.38
CA VAL A 108 3.15 2.69 -17.57
C VAL A 108 1.65 2.88 -17.73
N SER A 109 0.88 1.78 -17.69
CA SER A 109 -0.58 1.80 -17.82
C SER A 109 -1.30 2.11 -16.50
N VAL A 110 -0.62 1.91 -15.39
CA VAL A 110 -1.13 2.12 -14.03
C VAL A 110 0.05 2.24 -13.08
N VAL A 111 -0.13 2.95 -11.97
CA VAL A 111 0.85 3.03 -10.87
C VAL A 111 0.23 2.48 -9.61
N PHE A 112 0.97 1.65 -8.89
CA PHE A 112 0.68 1.21 -7.53
C PHE A 112 1.72 1.84 -6.61
N GLY A 113 1.29 2.59 -5.60
CA GLY A 113 2.30 3.25 -4.79
C GLY A 113 1.80 4.27 -3.80
N CYS A 114 2.79 4.96 -3.27
CA CYS A 114 2.75 5.85 -2.13
C CYS A 114 2.45 5.11 -0.82
N TRP A 115 2.85 5.73 0.27
CA TRP A 115 2.42 5.37 1.63
C TRP A 115 1.83 6.59 2.32
N THR A 116 2.62 7.63 2.49
CA THR A 116 2.19 8.81 3.21
C THR A 116 1.19 9.65 2.41
N SER A 117 0.25 10.28 3.09
CA SER A 117 -0.68 11.20 2.44
C SER A 117 0.03 12.39 1.79
N VAL A 118 1.17 12.83 2.33
CA VAL A 118 1.96 13.89 1.72
C VAL A 118 2.60 13.43 0.40
N SER A 119 3.07 12.19 0.31
CA SER A 119 3.56 11.64 -0.98
C SER A 119 2.43 11.50 -1.99
N ARG A 120 1.25 10.99 -1.58
CA ARG A 120 0.08 10.93 -2.45
C ARG A 120 -0.31 12.32 -2.96
N LYS A 121 -0.45 13.29 -2.08
CA LYS A 121 -0.82 14.67 -2.47
C LYS A 121 0.19 15.31 -3.41
N SER A 122 1.47 15.01 -3.28
CA SER A 122 2.48 15.53 -4.22
C SER A 122 2.36 14.96 -5.64
N VAL A 123 1.80 13.75 -5.80
CA VAL A 123 1.64 13.13 -7.13
C VAL A 123 0.27 13.41 -7.77
N LEU A 124 -0.76 13.81 -7.01
CA LEU A 124 -2.10 14.07 -7.55
C LEU A 124 -2.09 14.98 -8.79
N PRO A 125 -1.38 16.14 -8.81
CA PRO A 125 -1.34 16.99 -9.99
C PRO A 125 -0.77 16.28 -11.21
N VAL A 126 0.21 15.40 -11.04
CA VAL A 126 0.83 14.64 -12.13
C VAL A 126 -0.14 13.64 -12.73
N PHE A 127 -0.87 12.90 -11.88
CA PHE A 127 -1.88 11.92 -12.35
C PHE A 127 -3.04 12.60 -13.06
N LYS A 128 -3.46 13.77 -12.59
CA LYS A 128 -4.52 14.57 -13.20
C LYS A 128 -4.08 15.15 -14.55
N GLU A 129 -2.88 15.75 -14.61
CA GLU A 129 -2.31 16.36 -15.83
C GLU A 129 -2.08 15.33 -16.93
N LEU A 130 -1.58 14.15 -16.57
CA LEU A 130 -1.19 13.10 -17.52
C LEU A 130 -2.26 12.02 -17.70
N ASP A 131 -3.42 12.21 -17.13
CA ASP A 131 -4.57 11.29 -17.15
C ASP A 131 -4.16 9.83 -16.95
N SER A 132 -3.57 9.55 -15.79
CA SER A 132 -3.10 8.21 -15.43
C SER A 132 -3.79 7.71 -14.16
N ILE A 133 -3.58 6.45 -13.80
CA ILE A 133 -4.27 5.78 -12.69
C ILE A 133 -3.29 5.49 -11.56
N LEU A 134 -3.65 5.89 -10.34
CA LEU A 134 -2.98 5.52 -9.10
C LEU A 134 -3.86 4.59 -8.27
N PHE A 135 -3.36 3.42 -7.90
CA PHE A 135 -3.89 2.63 -6.78
C PHE A 135 -3.08 2.92 -5.53
N TYR A 136 -3.77 3.45 -4.53
CA TYR A 136 -3.20 3.84 -3.23
C TYR A 136 -3.60 2.81 -2.16
N PRO A 137 -2.64 2.02 -1.61
CA PRO A 137 -2.96 0.83 -0.82
C PRO A 137 -3.00 1.07 0.69
N VAL A 138 -2.83 2.31 1.15
CA VAL A 138 -2.57 2.61 2.57
C VAL A 138 -3.75 3.35 3.19
N GLN A 139 -3.94 3.16 4.50
CA GLN A 139 -4.88 3.96 5.27
C GLN A 139 -4.57 5.46 5.14
N TYR A 140 -5.60 6.28 5.23
CA TYR A 140 -5.43 7.73 5.13
C TYR A 140 -6.54 8.50 5.86
N GLU A 141 -6.41 9.82 5.90
CA GLU A 141 -7.28 10.73 6.63
C GLU A 141 -8.66 10.95 6.01
N GLY A 142 -8.94 10.39 4.84
CA GLY A 142 -10.11 10.82 4.08
C GLY A 142 -9.93 12.25 3.55
N GLU A 143 -11.02 12.99 3.47
CA GLU A 143 -11.07 14.40 3.05
C GLU A 143 -10.53 14.63 1.61
N GLU A 144 -10.65 13.60 0.79
CA GLU A 144 -10.17 13.57 -0.60
C GLU A 144 -10.89 12.50 -1.38
N SER A 145 -11.29 12.82 -2.60
CA SER A 145 -11.70 11.85 -3.61
C SER A 145 -11.32 12.39 -4.98
N GLU A 146 -10.35 11.73 -5.64
CA GLU A 146 -9.85 12.14 -6.94
C GLU A 146 -10.22 11.13 -8.02
N ARG A 147 -10.54 11.62 -9.22
CA ARG A 147 -10.96 10.75 -10.34
C ARG A 147 -9.89 9.71 -10.70
N ASN A 148 -8.64 10.11 -10.66
CA ASN A 148 -7.49 9.30 -11.09
C ASN A 148 -6.93 8.41 -9.98
N VAL A 149 -7.51 8.39 -8.79
CA VAL A 149 -7.01 7.63 -7.62
C VAL A 149 -8.05 6.63 -7.13
N PHE A 150 -7.59 5.39 -6.90
CA PHE A 150 -8.37 4.31 -6.30
C PHE A 150 -7.78 3.96 -4.93
N TYR A 151 -8.57 4.18 -3.89
CA TYR A 151 -8.17 4.07 -2.50
C TYR A 151 -8.51 2.68 -1.99
N THR A 152 -7.52 1.80 -1.93
CA THR A 152 -7.69 0.41 -1.46
C THR A 152 -7.29 0.20 0.00
N GLY A 153 -6.66 1.19 0.62
CA GLY A 153 -6.45 1.27 2.06
C GLY A 153 -7.67 1.83 2.80
N ALA A 154 -7.61 1.82 4.13
CA ALA A 154 -8.72 2.26 4.98
C ALA A 154 -8.96 3.78 4.93
N ALA A 155 -10.22 4.18 4.82
CA ALA A 155 -10.69 5.52 5.20
C ALA A 155 -10.93 5.59 6.73
N PRO A 156 -11.10 6.78 7.32
CA PRO A 156 -11.28 6.91 8.79
C PRO A 156 -12.44 6.09 9.36
N ASN A 157 -13.54 5.94 8.61
CA ASN A 157 -14.67 5.10 9.02
C ASN A 157 -14.38 3.59 8.94
N GLN A 158 -13.25 3.20 8.35
CA GLN A 158 -12.78 1.83 8.24
C GLN A 158 -11.56 1.53 9.14
N GLN A 159 -11.13 2.47 9.98
CA GLN A 159 -10.00 2.27 10.90
C GLN A 159 -10.15 3.13 12.16
N ALA A 160 -10.01 4.44 12.04
CA ALA A 160 -9.88 5.35 13.18
C ALA A 160 -11.14 5.37 14.06
N ILE A 161 -12.31 5.51 13.47
CA ILE A 161 -13.58 5.56 14.20
C ILE A 161 -13.90 4.21 14.87
N PRO A 162 -13.87 3.06 14.18
CA PRO A 162 -14.10 1.77 14.81
C PRO A 162 -13.10 1.43 15.93
N ALA A 163 -11.83 1.86 15.82
CA ALA A 163 -10.83 1.65 16.85
C ALA A 163 -11.17 2.40 18.15
N VAL A 164 -11.60 3.65 18.02
CA VAL A 164 -12.04 4.47 19.16
C VAL A 164 -13.32 3.90 19.78
N ASP A 165 -14.30 3.49 18.95
CA ASP A 165 -15.52 2.83 19.44
C ASP A 165 -15.21 1.55 20.24
N TYR A 166 -14.30 0.72 19.72
CA TYR A 166 -13.86 -0.47 20.43
C TYR A 166 -13.27 -0.13 21.80
N LEU A 167 -12.32 0.81 21.86
CA LEU A 167 -11.68 1.22 23.11
C LEU A 167 -12.67 1.87 24.11
N MET A 168 -13.70 2.55 23.63
CA MET A 168 -14.79 3.09 24.47
C MET A 168 -15.71 2.01 25.02
N SER A 169 -15.80 0.87 24.34
CA SER A 169 -16.64 -0.25 24.75
C SER A 169 -16.10 -0.93 26.03
N LYS A 170 -16.93 -1.75 26.67
CA LYS A 170 -16.53 -2.55 27.81
C LYS A 170 -15.38 -3.50 27.45
N ASP A 171 -15.47 -4.16 26.31
CA ASP A 171 -14.49 -5.13 25.84
C ASP A 171 -13.13 -4.46 25.49
N GLY A 172 -13.15 -3.22 25.02
CA GLY A 172 -11.96 -2.40 24.75
C GLY A 172 -11.43 -1.62 25.95
N GLY A 173 -11.99 -1.82 27.16
CA GLY A 173 -11.46 -1.27 28.40
C GLY A 173 -12.16 -0.01 28.92
N SER A 174 -13.26 0.43 28.29
CA SER A 174 -14.05 1.61 28.70
C SER A 174 -13.21 2.88 28.83
N VAL A 175 -12.38 3.15 27.83
CA VAL A 175 -11.46 4.30 27.79
C VAL A 175 -12.23 5.62 27.85
N LYS A 176 -11.72 6.57 28.63
CA LYS A 176 -12.31 7.89 28.87
C LYS A 176 -11.35 9.04 28.60
N ARG A 177 -10.04 8.76 28.51
CA ARG A 177 -8.98 9.73 28.25
C ARG A 177 -8.14 9.32 27.05
N TRP A 178 -7.71 10.29 26.27
CA TRP A 178 -7.18 10.03 24.93
C TRP A 178 -5.89 10.81 24.69
N VAL A 179 -4.86 10.11 24.28
CA VAL A 179 -3.66 10.72 23.71
C VAL A 179 -3.67 10.46 22.22
N LEU A 180 -3.66 11.51 21.41
CA LEU A 180 -3.58 11.44 19.96
C LEU A 180 -2.15 11.81 19.56
N ALA A 181 -1.30 10.81 19.31
CA ALA A 181 0.11 10.99 19.01
C ALA A 181 0.37 10.67 17.53
N GLY A 182 1.00 11.57 16.80
CA GLY A 182 1.22 11.37 15.36
C GLY A 182 2.47 12.02 14.81
N THR A 183 2.86 11.60 13.63
CA THR A 183 3.87 12.28 12.82
C THR A 183 3.30 13.60 12.29
N ASP A 184 4.11 14.65 12.23
CA ASP A 184 3.67 15.99 11.87
C ASP A 184 3.51 16.19 10.35
N TYR A 185 2.38 15.72 9.81
CA TYR A 185 1.98 15.96 8.42
C TYR A 185 0.45 15.79 8.26
N VAL A 186 -0.05 15.91 7.05
CA VAL A 186 -1.49 15.99 6.76
C VAL A 186 -2.31 14.83 7.32
N TYR A 187 -1.84 13.56 7.18
CA TYR A 187 -2.60 12.40 7.64
C TYR A 187 -2.86 12.42 9.17
N PRO A 188 -1.84 12.50 10.06
CA PRO A 188 -2.10 12.55 11.49
C PRO A 188 -2.89 13.79 11.91
N ARG A 189 -2.56 14.95 11.34
CA ARG A 189 -3.25 16.20 11.71
C ARG A 189 -4.73 16.17 11.37
N THR A 190 -5.09 15.66 10.19
CA THR A 190 -6.50 15.57 9.76
C THR A 190 -7.21 14.42 10.48
N THR A 191 -6.60 13.25 10.60
CA THR A 191 -7.17 12.13 11.37
C THR A 191 -7.43 12.52 12.82
N ASN A 192 -6.50 13.21 13.46
CA ASN A 192 -6.69 13.65 14.84
C ASN A 192 -7.77 14.74 14.98
N LYS A 193 -7.95 15.63 13.99
CA LYS A 193 -9.11 16.55 13.97
C LYS A 193 -10.43 15.80 13.90
N ILE A 194 -10.52 14.78 13.05
CA ILE A 194 -11.72 13.93 12.96
C ILE A 194 -11.96 13.22 14.30
N LEU A 195 -10.93 12.62 14.89
CA LEU A 195 -11.04 11.92 16.16
C LEU A 195 -11.37 12.86 17.31
N GLU A 196 -10.77 14.05 17.39
CA GLU A 196 -11.11 15.06 18.39
C GLU A 196 -12.59 15.47 18.29
N ALA A 197 -13.07 15.76 17.09
CA ALA A 197 -14.48 16.09 16.85
C ALA A 197 -15.41 14.92 17.22
N TYR A 198 -15.02 13.69 16.86
CA TYR A 198 -15.76 12.48 17.22
C TYR A 198 -15.81 12.26 18.73
N LEU A 199 -14.67 12.36 19.42
CA LEU A 199 -14.58 12.23 20.88
C LEU A 199 -15.45 13.27 21.60
N LYS A 200 -15.42 14.51 21.16
CA LYS A 200 -16.29 15.59 21.69
C LYS A 200 -17.78 15.30 21.44
N ALA A 201 -18.14 14.79 20.29
CA ALA A 201 -19.52 14.35 19.98
C ALA A 201 -19.97 13.18 20.90
N LYS A 202 -19.03 12.36 21.40
CA LYS A 202 -19.28 11.32 22.42
C LYS A 202 -19.23 11.83 23.87
N GLY A 203 -19.05 13.14 24.08
CA GLY A 203 -19.04 13.76 25.39
C GLY A 203 -17.69 13.77 26.12
N VAL A 204 -16.58 13.45 25.42
CA VAL A 204 -15.23 13.59 25.96
C VAL A 204 -14.89 15.08 26.04
N LYS A 205 -14.35 15.51 27.16
CA LYS A 205 -13.98 16.90 27.40
C LYS A 205 -12.57 17.22 26.92
N ASP A 206 -12.27 18.49 26.65
CA ASP A 206 -10.95 18.93 26.19
C ASP A 206 -9.82 18.53 27.15
N GLU A 207 -10.06 18.56 28.47
CA GLU A 207 -9.11 18.14 29.50
C GLU A 207 -8.75 16.65 29.46
N ASP A 208 -9.55 15.86 28.77
CA ASP A 208 -9.36 14.41 28.58
C ASP A 208 -8.78 14.06 27.20
N ILE A 209 -8.31 15.06 26.45
CA ILE A 209 -7.67 14.88 25.15
C ILE A 209 -6.30 15.57 25.18
N MET A 210 -5.24 14.81 24.87
CA MET A 210 -3.88 15.33 24.69
C MET A 210 -3.42 15.03 23.26
N ILE A 211 -2.87 16.02 22.57
CA ILE A 211 -2.43 15.87 21.17
C ILE A 211 -0.95 16.21 21.05
N ASN A 212 -0.16 15.32 20.45
CA ASN A 212 1.26 15.50 20.23
C ASN A 212 1.64 15.15 18.78
N TYR A 213 2.50 15.98 18.19
CA TYR A 213 3.07 15.72 16.86
C TYR A 213 4.59 15.76 16.93
N THR A 214 5.25 14.89 16.16
CA THR A 214 6.69 14.82 15.99
C THR A 214 7.07 14.77 14.52
N PRO A 215 8.25 15.26 14.11
CA PRO A 215 8.68 15.15 12.71
C PRO A 215 8.90 13.68 12.31
N PHE A 216 8.96 13.43 11.00
CA PHE A 216 9.43 12.14 10.49
C PHE A 216 10.82 11.82 11.03
N GLY A 217 11.08 10.53 11.34
CA GLY A 217 12.36 10.07 11.86
C GLY A 217 12.66 10.53 13.31
N HIS A 218 11.65 11.02 14.03
CA HIS A 218 11.83 11.42 15.44
C HIS A 218 12.31 10.24 16.30
N SER A 219 13.37 10.46 17.08
CA SER A 219 14.03 9.39 17.85
C SER A 219 14.05 9.59 19.37
N ASP A 220 13.86 10.83 19.85
CA ASP A 220 13.86 11.14 21.29
C ASP A 220 12.43 11.22 21.86
N TRP A 221 11.93 10.10 22.32
CA TRP A 221 10.58 9.96 22.87
C TRP A 221 10.49 10.10 24.39
N GLN A 222 11.59 10.36 25.08
CA GLN A 222 11.66 10.32 26.53
C GLN A 222 10.63 11.25 27.20
N THR A 223 10.60 12.51 26.79
CA THR A 223 9.67 13.51 27.35
C THR A 223 8.22 13.20 27.01
N ILE A 224 7.94 12.85 25.74
CA ILE A 224 6.58 12.59 25.28
C ILE A 224 5.99 11.36 25.99
N VAL A 225 6.76 10.28 26.15
CA VAL A 225 6.31 9.08 26.87
C VAL A 225 6.11 9.37 28.36
N ALA A 226 6.97 10.20 28.98
CA ALA A 226 6.77 10.64 30.35
C ALA A 226 5.47 11.45 30.52
N ASP A 227 5.15 12.33 29.57
CA ASP A 227 3.90 13.10 29.53
C ASP A 227 2.68 12.20 29.36
N ILE A 228 2.76 11.20 28.48
CA ILE A 228 1.72 10.18 28.28
C ILE A 228 1.46 9.45 29.62
N LYS A 229 2.51 9.00 30.28
CA LYS A 229 2.43 8.30 31.56
C LYS A 229 1.79 9.16 32.65
N LYS A 230 2.22 10.43 32.75
CA LYS A 230 1.66 11.41 33.66
C LYS A 230 0.18 11.67 33.39
N PHE A 231 -0.17 11.89 32.12
CA PHE A 231 -1.55 12.10 31.69
C PHE A 231 -2.44 10.89 32.00
N GLY A 232 -1.94 9.68 31.79
CA GLY A 232 -2.65 8.43 32.07
C GLY A 232 -2.79 8.09 33.56
N SER A 233 -2.04 8.77 34.47
CA SER A 233 -2.12 8.54 35.92
C SER A 233 -3.28 9.27 36.63
N ALA A 234 -4.10 10.02 35.91
CA ALA A 234 -5.18 10.84 36.45
C ALA A 234 -6.46 10.08 36.88
N GLY A 235 -6.39 8.77 37.08
CA GLY A 235 -7.48 7.95 37.60
C GLY A 235 -8.60 7.59 36.61
N LYS A 236 -8.49 8.01 35.36
CA LYS A 236 -9.39 7.62 34.27
C LYS A 236 -8.69 6.65 33.30
N LYS A 237 -9.40 5.65 32.81
CA LYS A 237 -8.89 4.77 31.75
C LYS A 237 -8.44 5.58 30.54
N THR A 238 -7.16 5.46 30.21
CA THR A 238 -6.49 6.24 29.15
C THR A 238 -5.97 5.32 28.07
N ALA A 239 -6.04 5.74 26.81
CA ALA A 239 -5.39 5.07 25.68
C ALA A 239 -4.64 6.07 24.81
N VAL A 240 -3.65 5.59 24.09
CA VAL A 240 -2.95 6.30 23.02
C VAL A 240 -3.48 5.82 21.68
N VAL A 241 -3.91 6.75 20.84
CA VAL A 241 -4.13 6.52 19.39
C VAL A 241 -2.89 6.98 18.66
N SER A 242 -2.19 6.06 18.02
CA SER A 242 -0.93 6.34 17.33
C SER A 242 -1.13 6.41 15.81
N THR A 243 -0.85 7.59 15.26
CA THR A 243 -0.69 7.85 13.82
C THR A 243 0.76 8.15 13.47
N ILE A 244 1.71 7.58 14.23
CA ILE A 244 3.14 7.66 13.99
C ILE A 244 3.48 6.76 12.81
N ASN A 245 4.27 7.27 11.85
CA ASN A 245 4.63 6.57 10.63
C ASN A 245 6.14 6.33 10.51
N GLY A 246 6.49 5.24 9.81
CA GLY A 246 7.85 4.91 9.46
C GLY A 246 8.71 4.48 10.65
N ASP A 247 10.00 4.72 10.52
CA ASP A 247 11.05 4.28 11.46
C ASP A 247 10.94 4.91 12.86
N ALA A 248 10.22 6.03 13.01
CA ALA A 248 9.95 6.65 14.31
C ALA A 248 9.16 5.75 15.29
N ASN A 249 8.45 4.73 14.77
CA ASN A 249 7.76 3.73 15.60
C ASN A 249 8.74 2.91 16.43
N VAL A 250 9.93 2.62 15.92
CA VAL A 250 10.94 1.80 16.62
C VAL A 250 11.34 2.43 17.97
N PRO A 251 11.88 3.66 18.02
CA PRO A 251 12.23 4.30 19.27
C PRO A 251 11.00 4.66 20.15
N PHE A 252 9.83 4.92 19.56
CA PHE A 252 8.61 5.15 20.33
C PHE A 252 8.23 3.94 21.19
N TYR A 253 8.09 2.78 20.60
CA TYR A 253 7.74 1.57 21.32
C TYR A 253 8.84 1.13 22.29
N LYS A 254 10.11 1.29 21.92
CA LYS A 254 11.22 1.04 22.82
C LYS A 254 11.12 1.88 24.08
N GLU A 255 10.79 3.17 23.93
CA GLU A 255 10.68 4.09 25.07
C GLU A 255 9.45 3.81 25.93
N LEU A 256 8.32 3.38 25.35
CA LEU A 256 7.18 2.88 26.14
C LEU A 256 7.62 1.73 27.06
N GLY A 257 8.38 0.77 26.54
CA GLY A 257 8.95 -0.34 27.30
C GLY A 257 9.92 0.13 28.39
N ASN A 258 10.85 1.04 28.07
CA ASN A 258 11.83 1.60 29.00
C ASN A 258 11.17 2.27 30.20
N GLN A 259 10.08 3.02 30.00
CA GLN A 259 9.36 3.72 31.05
C GLN A 259 8.27 2.86 31.72
N GLY A 260 8.15 1.59 31.32
CA GLY A 260 7.21 0.64 31.89
C GLY A 260 5.73 0.98 31.62
N VAL A 261 5.42 1.62 30.48
CA VAL A 261 4.05 1.84 30.02
C VAL A 261 3.51 0.55 29.46
N LYS A 262 2.65 -0.13 30.23
CA LYS A 262 2.06 -1.42 29.84
C LYS A 262 0.72 -1.23 29.17
N ALA A 263 0.38 -2.13 28.26
CA ALA A 263 -0.90 -2.16 27.57
C ALA A 263 -2.10 -2.31 28.54
N THR A 264 -1.91 -2.97 29.70
CA THR A 264 -2.92 -3.09 30.76
C THR A 264 -3.27 -1.74 31.41
N ASP A 265 -2.34 -0.80 31.39
CA ASP A 265 -2.48 0.50 32.05
C ASP A 265 -2.88 1.60 31.05
N ILE A 266 -2.11 1.72 29.96
CA ILE A 266 -2.32 2.69 28.88
C ILE A 266 -2.11 1.96 27.55
N PRO A 267 -3.13 1.30 26.99
CA PRO A 267 -3.01 0.66 25.69
C PRO A 267 -2.73 1.67 24.60
N VAL A 268 -1.87 1.30 23.66
CA VAL A 268 -1.68 2.02 22.39
C VAL A 268 -2.47 1.28 21.34
N VAL A 269 -3.30 1.98 20.55
CA VAL A 269 -3.82 1.46 19.29
C VAL A 269 -3.12 2.18 18.14
N ALA A 270 -2.39 1.42 17.33
CA ALA A 270 -1.64 1.94 16.18
C ALA A 270 -2.43 1.82 14.88
N PHE A 271 -2.29 2.82 14.01
CA PHE A 271 -2.88 2.83 12.66
C PHE A 271 -1.85 2.64 11.55
N SER A 272 -0.57 2.57 11.89
CA SER A 272 0.53 2.43 10.93
C SER A 272 1.60 1.43 11.38
N VAL A 273 1.24 0.51 12.27
CA VAL A 273 2.09 -0.60 12.72
C VAL A 273 1.37 -1.91 12.47
N GLY A 274 1.95 -2.74 11.64
CA GLY A 274 1.50 -4.10 11.34
C GLY A 274 2.64 -5.10 11.56
N GLU A 275 2.49 -6.28 11.01
CA GLU A 275 3.46 -7.37 11.16
C GLU A 275 4.85 -7.00 10.64
N GLU A 276 4.92 -6.22 9.56
CA GLU A 276 6.21 -5.82 8.96
C GLU A 276 7.01 -4.90 9.88
N GLU A 277 6.35 -3.92 10.50
CA GLU A 277 6.98 -3.03 11.47
C GLU A 277 7.40 -3.78 12.74
N LEU A 278 6.58 -4.74 13.21
CA LEU A 278 6.89 -5.57 14.38
C LEU A 278 8.06 -6.51 14.14
N ALA A 279 8.28 -6.97 12.91
CA ALA A 279 9.38 -7.90 12.58
C ALA A 279 10.77 -7.34 12.92
N GLY A 280 10.93 -6.01 13.01
CA GLY A 280 12.16 -5.32 13.40
C GLY A 280 12.27 -4.94 14.87
N LEU A 281 11.29 -5.31 15.73
CA LEU A 281 11.18 -4.85 17.11
C LEU A 281 11.35 -6.00 18.14
N ASP A 282 11.82 -5.66 19.34
CA ASP A 282 11.57 -6.51 20.52
C ASP A 282 10.09 -6.37 20.90
N THR A 283 9.32 -7.41 20.64
CA THR A 283 7.87 -7.40 20.85
C THR A 283 7.43 -7.71 22.27
N LYS A 284 8.33 -8.19 23.12
CA LYS A 284 7.98 -8.55 24.51
C LYS A 284 7.33 -7.41 25.29
N PRO A 285 7.88 -6.16 25.31
CA PRO A 285 7.25 -5.05 26.01
C PRO A 285 5.97 -4.55 25.32
N LEU A 286 5.69 -4.99 24.09
CA LEU A 286 4.57 -4.54 23.27
C LEU A 286 3.34 -5.44 23.38
N VAL A 287 3.46 -6.62 24.01
CA VAL A 287 2.36 -7.57 24.16
C VAL A 287 1.15 -6.88 24.81
N GLY A 288 -0.02 -7.05 24.15
CA GLY A 288 -1.28 -6.46 24.60
C GLY A 288 -1.57 -5.07 24.04
N HIS A 289 -0.60 -4.35 23.46
CA HIS A 289 -0.91 -3.16 22.65
C HIS A 289 -1.64 -3.56 21.38
N LEU A 290 -2.34 -2.61 20.78
CA LEU A 290 -3.32 -2.86 19.71
C LEU A 290 -2.90 -2.22 18.40
N ALA A 291 -3.44 -2.77 17.32
CA ALA A 291 -3.47 -2.13 16.00
C ALA A 291 -4.87 -2.24 15.39
N ALA A 292 -5.25 -1.29 14.55
CA ALA A 292 -6.50 -1.32 13.81
C ALA A 292 -6.22 -1.38 12.31
N TRP A 293 -6.69 -2.45 11.66
CA TRP A 293 -6.48 -2.72 10.24
C TRP A 293 -7.68 -3.40 9.60
N ASN A 294 -7.63 -3.60 8.30
CA ASN A 294 -8.64 -4.39 7.57
C ASN A 294 -8.17 -5.82 7.29
N TYR A 295 -6.96 -6.14 7.65
CA TYR A 295 -6.35 -7.46 7.53
C TYR A 295 -5.25 -7.65 8.57
N PHE A 296 -5.10 -8.88 9.05
CA PHE A 296 -3.94 -9.37 9.80
C PHE A 296 -3.53 -10.74 9.26
N GLU A 297 -2.24 -11.05 9.28
CA GLU A 297 -1.72 -12.36 8.83
C GLU A 297 -2.37 -13.53 9.55
N SER A 298 -2.71 -13.36 10.82
CA SER A 298 -3.34 -14.39 11.67
C SER A 298 -4.77 -14.77 11.28
N ILE A 299 -5.40 -14.03 10.37
CA ILE A 299 -6.78 -14.32 9.93
C ILE A 299 -6.86 -15.68 9.25
N LYS A 300 -7.80 -16.50 9.75
CA LYS A 300 -8.04 -17.85 9.25
C LYS A 300 -8.98 -17.84 8.06
N SER A 301 -8.43 -17.91 6.87
CA SER A 301 -9.17 -18.11 5.62
C SER A 301 -8.33 -18.96 4.65
N PRO A 302 -8.95 -19.73 3.76
CA PRO A 302 -8.22 -20.48 2.72
C PRO A 302 -7.41 -19.58 1.80
N SER A 303 -7.96 -18.43 1.41
CA SER A 303 -7.27 -17.46 0.54
C SER A 303 -6.03 -16.87 1.21
N ASN A 304 -6.10 -16.56 2.50
CA ASN A 304 -4.96 -16.08 3.26
C ASN A 304 -3.87 -17.14 3.39
N ALA A 305 -4.23 -18.37 3.76
CA ALA A 305 -3.28 -19.45 3.89
C ALA A 305 -2.54 -19.75 2.58
N GLU A 306 -3.25 -19.72 1.44
CA GLU A 306 -2.64 -19.86 0.12
C GLU A 306 -1.71 -18.71 -0.22
N PHE A 307 -2.13 -17.48 0.05
CA PHE A 307 -1.32 -16.28 -0.20
C PHE A 307 -0.02 -16.31 0.60
N ILE A 308 -0.07 -16.54 1.91
CA ILE A 308 1.09 -16.63 2.79
C ILE A 308 2.07 -17.70 2.27
N LYS A 309 1.57 -18.89 1.94
CA LYS A 309 2.39 -19.98 1.40
C LYS A 309 3.12 -19.57 0.13
N LYS A 310 2.41 -18.97 -0.84
CA LYS A 310 3.00 -18.52 -2.11
C LYS A 310 3.99 -17.38 -1.91
N TRP A 311 3.66 -16.43 -1.04
CA TRP A 311 4.52 -15.31 -0.68
C TRP A 311 5.85 -15.76 -0.08
N GLN A 312 5.79 -16.65 0.91
CA GLN A 312 7.00 -17.20 1.54
C GLN A 312 7.84 -18.03 0.58
N ALA A 313 7.20 -18.77 -0.34
CA ALA A 313 7.90 -19.50 -1.40
C ALA A 313 8.57 -18.55 -2.40
N TYR A 314 7.89 -17.49 -2.83
CA TYR A 314 8.42 -16.48 -3.74
C TYR A 314 9.63 -15.74 -3.15
N THR A 315 9.52 -15.31 -1.92
CA THR A 315 10.60 -14.61 -1.21
C THR A 315 11.73 -15.53 -0.74
N LYS A 316 11.54 -16.86 -0.85
CA LYS A 316 12.46 -17.89 -0.32
C LYS A 316 12.76 -17.69 1.17
N ASN A 317 11.81 -17.13 1.90
CA ASN A 317 11.94 -16.85 3.32
C ASN A 317 10.64 -17.20 4.07
N PRO A 318 10.63 -18.31 4.85
CA PRO A 318 9.44 -18.74 5.58
C PRO A 318 9.03 -17.81 6.74
N LYS A 319 9.86 -16.81 7.05
CA LYS A 319 9.57 -15.80 8.08
C LYS A 319 9.06 -14.48 7.51
N ARG A 320 8.93 -14.35 6.17
CA ARG A 320 8.32 -13.15 5.58
C ARG A 320 6.86 -13.10 5.95
N VAL A 321 6.51 -12.03 6.62
CA VAL A 321 5.14 -11.75 7.07
C VAL A 321 4.30 -11.11 5.96
N THR A 322 2.99 -11.07 6.19
CA THR A 322 2.04 -10.33 5.38
C THR A 322 1.33 -9.30 6.26
N ASN A 323 0.87 -8.20 5.67
CA ASN A 323 0.19 -7.12 6.38
C ASN A 323 -0.95 -6.50 5.56
N ASP A 324 -1.67 -5.56 6.15
CA ASP A 324 -2.83 -4.91 5.53
C ASP A 324 -2.51 -4.20 4.21
N PRO A 325 -1.47 -3.35 4.07
CA PRO A 325 -1.17 -2.70 2.79
C PRO A 325 -0.79 -3.69 1.67
N MET A 326 -0.24 -4.85 2.00
CA MET A 326 -0.02 -5.92 1.03
C MET A 326 -1.35 -6.47 0.52
N GLU A 327 -2.31 -6.75 1.43
CA GLU A 327 -3.66 -7.17 1.04
C GLU A 327 -4.36 -6.13 0.17
N ALA A 328 -4.23 -4.85 0.52
CA ALA A 328 -4.77 -3.76 -0.27
C ALA A 328 -4.20 -3.72 -1.69
N HIS A 329 -2.91 -4.03 -1.88
CA HIS A 329 -2.31 -4.22 -3.20
C HIS A 329 -2.88 -5.44 -3.93
N VAL A 330 -3.09 -6.56 -3.25
CA VAL A 330 -3.72 -7.76 -3.83
C VAL A 330 -5.10 -7.41 -4.39
N ILE A 331 -5.92 -6.72 -3.61
CA ILE A 331 -7.27 -6.32 -4.00
C ILE A 331 -7.21 -5.35 -5.19
N GLY A 332 -6.44 -4.28 -5.08
CA GLY A 332 -6.33 -3.23 -6.11
C GLY A 332 -5.78 -3.77 -7.43
N PHE A 333 -4.74 -4.58 -7.38
CA PHE A 333 -4.16 -5.22 -8.57
C PHE A 333 -5.17 -6.12 -9.27
N ASN A 334 -5.88 -6.97 -8.53
CA ASN A 334 -6.89 -7.85 -9.09
C ASN A 334 -8.09 -7.08 -9.66
N MET A 335 -8.49 -5.95 -9.04
CA MET A 335 -9.53 -5.07 -9.57
C MET A 335 -9.10 -4.41 -10.88
N TRP A 336 -7.85 -3.92 -10.96
CA TRP A 336 -7.29 -3.36 -12.18
C TRP A 336 -7.24 -4.39 -13.31
N VAL A 337 -6.74 -5.59 -13.05
CA VAL A 337 -6.71 -6.70 -14.03
C VAL A 337 -8.13 -6.98 -14.56
N LYS A 338 -9.11 -7.12 -13.66
CA LYS A 338 -10.51 -7.36 -14.06
C LYS A 338 -11.10 -6.21 -14.88
N ALA A 339 -10.80 -4.96 -14.54
CA ALA A 339 -11.27 -3.81 -15.29
C ALA A 339 -10.68 -3.77 -16.70
N VAL A 340 -9.36 -3.97 -16.85
CA VAL A 340 -8.66 -4.04 -18.13
C VAL A 340 -9.22 -5.18 -19.00
N GLU A 341 -9.41 -6.36 -18.42
CA GLU A 341 -9.99 -7.51 -19.14
C GLU A 341 -11.44 -7.26 -19.54
N LYS A 342 -12.23 -6.54 -18.75
CA LYS A 342 -13.60 -6.18 -19.05
C LYS A 342 -13.69 -5.22 -20.23
N VAL A 343 -12.85 -4.19 -20.28
CA VAL A 343 -12.89 -3.17 -21.35
C VAL A 343 -11.97 -3.49 -22.51
N LYS A 344 -11.17 -4.57 -22.43
CA LYS A 344 -10.18 -4.97 -23.44
C LYS A 344 -9.19 -3.87 -23.80
N SER A 345 -8.82 -3.05 -22.83
CA SER A 345 -7.95 -1.89 -23.03
C SER A 345 -7.24 -1.50 -21.73
N THR A 346 -6.04 -0.93 -21.86
CA THR A 346 -5.31 -0.28 -20.76
C THR A 346 -5.47 1.25 -20.77
N ASP A 347 -6.34 1.76 -21.64
CA ASP A 347 -6.69 3.17 -21.70
C ASP A 347 -7.24 3.65 -20.34
N ALA A 348 -6.69 4.74 -19.82
CA ALA A 348 -6.98 5.19 -18.46
C ALA A 348 -8.46 5.52 -18.26
N ASP A 349 -9.06 6.28 -19.17
CA ASP A 349 -10.48 6.66 -19.05
C ASP A 349 -11.40 5.45 -19.02
N LYS A 350 -11.19 4.48 -19.93
CA LYS A 350 -11.99 3.27 -19.99
C LYS A 350 -11.86 2.42 -18.73
N VAL A 351 -10.64 2.32 -18.18
CA VAL A 351 -10.37 1.55 -16.95
C VAL A 351 -10.97 2.25 -15.75
N ILE A 352 -10.83 3.58 -15.61
CA ILE A 352 -11.43 4.39 -14.56
C ILE A 352 -12.95 4.21 -14.54
N GLU A 353 -13.61 4.29 -15.70
CA GLU A 353 -15.07 4.12 -15.81
C GLU A 353 -15.54 2.69 -15.51
N ALA A 354 -14.70 1.69 -15.76
CA ALA A 354 -15.04 0.30 -15.54
C ALA A 354 -14.84 -0.20 -14.09
N LEU A 355 -13.98 0.46 -13.32
CA LEU A 355 -13.59 0.04 -11.97
C LEU A 355 -14.75 0.08 -10.95
N PRO A 356 -15.60 1.12 -10.88
CA PRO A 356 -16.74 1.10 -9.97
C PRO A 356 -17.64 -0.12 -10.20
N GLY A 357 -17.94 -0.82 -9.10
CA GLY A 357 -18.71 -2.06 -9.13
C GLY A 357 -17.89 -3.34 -9.34
N ILE A 358 -16.60 -3.24 -9.69
CA ILE A 358 -15.71 -4.41 -9.75
C ILE A 358 -15.53 -5.00 -8.34
N GLU A 359 -15.63 -6.32 -8.26
CA GLU A 359 -15.40 -7.10 -7.04
C GLU A 359 -14.12 -7.93 -7.19
N ALA A 360 -13.32 -7.98 -6.13
CA ALA A 360 -12.15 -8.84 -6.04
C ALA A 360 -12.16 -9.61 -4.72
N ALA A 361 -11.70 -10.87 -4.78
CA ALA A 361 -11.49 -11.65 -3.57
C ALA A 361 -10.45 -10.96 -2.67
N ASN A 362 -10.70 -10.96 -1.37
CA ASN A 362 -9.77 -10.49 -0.35
C ASN A 362 -9.18 -11.66 0.44
N LEU A 363 -8.18 -11.38 1.25
CA LEU A 363 -7.52 -12.42 2.05
C LEU A 363 -8.27 -12.73 3.35
N THR A 364 -9.31 -11.97 3.69
CA THR A 364 -10.13 -12.21 4.88
C THR A 364 -11.24 -13.24 4.67
N GLY A 365 -11.31 -13.82 3.47
CA GLY A 365 -12.25 -14.88 3.11
C GLY A 365 -13.55 -14.41 2.47
N GLY A 366 -13.57 -13.16 1.97
CA GLY A 366 -14.70 -12.57 1.27
C GLY A 366 -14.31 -11.87 -0.02
N THR A 367 -15.10 -10.89 -0.41
CA THR A 367 -14.84 -9.99 -1.55
C THR A 367 -14.89 -8.54 -1.11
N SER A 368 -14.07 -7.71 -1.74
CA SER A 368 -14.14 -6.26 -1.65
C SER A 368 -14.69 -5.72 -2.96
N LYS A 369 -15.48 -4.64 -2.88
CA LYS A 369 -16.11 -4.01 -4.04
C LYS A 369 -15.61 -2.58 -4.19
N MET A 370 -15.25 -2.18 -5.40
CA MET A 370 -14.95 -0.80 -5.75
C MET A 370 -16.24 0.02 -5.78
N LEU A 371 -16.27 1.09 -5.01
CA LEU A 371 -17.41 2.00 -4.87
C LEU A 371 -17.34 3.16 -5.87
N PRO A 372 -18.47 3.86 -6.13
CA PRO A 372 -18.50 5.04 -6.99
C PRO A 372 -17.58 6.19 -6.54
N ASN A 373 -17.23 6.25 -5.25
CA ASN A 373 -16.29 7.22 -4.68
C ASN A 373 -14.82 6.79 -4.77
N HIS A 374 -14.52 5.73 -5.51
CA HIS A 374 -13.19 5.13 -5.68
C HIS A 374 -12.55 4.55 -4.40
N HIS A 375 -13.34 4.32 -3.36
CA HIS A 375 -12.97 3.54 -2.18
C HIS A 375 -13.50 2.11 -2.31
N ILE A 376 -13.08 1.21 -1.42
CA ILE A 376 -13.55 -0.17 -1.43
C ILE A 376 -14.28 -0.53 -0.14
N THR A 377 -15.08 -1.59 -0.20
CA THR A 377 -15.66 -2.19 0.99
C THR A 377 -14.62 -3.07 1.68
N LYS A 378 -14.47 -2.93 3.00
CA LYS A 378 -13.53 -3.72 3.81
C LYS A 378 -14.12 -4.06 5.18
N PRO A 379 -13.77 -5.22 5.78
CA PRO A 379 -14.01 -5.44 7.21
C PRO A 379 -13.03 -4.60 8.03
N VAL A 380 -13.30 -4.39 9.32
CA VAL A 380 -12.36 -3.76 10.24
C VAL A 380 -12.05 -4.73 11.37
N PHE A 381 -10.78 -4.81 11.73
CA PHE A 381 -10.29 -5.66 12.81
C PHE A 381 -9.48 -4.84 13.81
N ILE A 382 -9.55 -5.24 15.08
CA ILE A 382 -8.59 -4.83 16.10
C ILE A 382 -7.73 -6.07 16.42
N GLY A 383 -6.43 -5.92 16.28
CA GLY A 383 -5.44 -6.94 16.61
C GLY A 383 -4.66 -6.57 17.86
N GLU A 384 -4.41 -7.54 18.71
CA GLU A 384 -3.56 -7.42 19.90
C GLU A 384 -2.18 -8.02 19.61
N VAL A 385 -1.13 -7.28 19.91
CA VAL A 385 0.26 -7.68 19.68
C VAL A 385 0.61 -8.91 20.51
N ARG A 386 1.14 -9.92 19.86
CA ARG A 386 1.71 -11.13 20.47
C ARG A 386 3.23 -11.02 20.61
N GLY A 387 3.77 -11.82 21.53
CA GLY A 387 5.21 -11.86 21.75
C GLY A 387 6.07 -12.37 20.60
N ASP A 388 5.45 -13.00 19.59
CA ASP A 388 6.10 -13.51 18.38
C ASP A 388 6.06 -12.53 17.18
N GLY A 389 5.58 -11.30 17.39
CA GLY A 389 5.50 -10.27 16.33
C GLY A 389 4.28 -10.35 15.43
N HIS A 390 3.31 -11.18 15.78
CA HIS A 390 2.02 -11.27 15.12
C HIS A 390 0.91 -10.64 15.97
N PHE A 391 -0.32 -10.71 15.47
CA PHE A 391 -1.50 -10.19 16.17
C PHE A 391 -2.52 -11.30 16.39
N ASP A 392 -3.23 -11.22 17.52
CA ASP A 392 -4.48 -11.93 17.74
C ASP A 392 -5.64 -10.98 17.43
N VAL A 393 -6.56 -11.38 16.56
CA VAL A 393 -7.76 -10.58 16.29
C VAL A 393 -8.69 -10.67 17.49
N VAL A 394 -8.86 -9.55 18.21
CA VAL A 394 -9.69 -9.46 19.42
C VAL A 394 -11.08 -8.87 19.16
N TRP A 395 -11.25 -8.16 18.03
CA TRP A 395 -12.52 -7.60 17.61
C TRP A 395 -12.59 -7.44 16.09
N LYS A 396 -13.81 -7.49 15.56
CA LYS A 396 -14.10 -7.25 14.14
C LYS A 396 -15.49 -6.68 13.93
N THR A 397 -15.69 -5.97 12.82
CA THR A 397 -17.02 -5.56 12.36
C THR A 397 -17.87 -6.77 11.98
N LYS A 398 -19.19 -6.63 12.08
CA LYS A 398 -20.14 -7.68 11.68
C LYS A 398 -20.15 -7.95 10.17
N GLY A 399 -19.70 -7.01 9.37
CA GLY A 399 -19.67 -7.09 7.92
C GLY A 399 -18.70 -6.10 7.30
N LEU A 400 -18.80 -5.94 5.99
CA LEU A 400 -18.00 -4.99 5.23
C LEU A 400 -18.46 -3.56 5.49
N VAL A 401 -17.52 -2.67 5.70
CA VAL A 401 -17.74 -1.22 5.84
C VAL A 401 -17.42 -0.57 4.49
N PRO A 402 -18.33 0.18 3.87
CA PRO A 402 -18.01 0.97 2.69
C PRO A 402 -17.07 2.12 3.07
N GLY A 403 -15.99 2.29 2.32
CA GLY A 403 -15.07 3.41 2.53
C GLY A 403 -15.75 4.74 2.18
N ASP A 404 -15.60 5.71 3.07
CA ASP A 404 -16.13 7.06 2.86
C ASP A 404 -14.99 8.08 2.81
N ALA A 405 -15.00 8.90 1.76
CA ALA A 405 -14.03 9.96 1.56
C ALA A 405 -14.21 11.12 2.55
N TRP A 406 -15.45 11.40 2.98
CA TRP A 406 -15.79 12.61 3.69
C TRP A 406 -16.27 12.31 5.11
N SER A 407 -15.72 13.04 6.08
CA SER A 407 -16.04 12.81 7.49
C SER A 407 -17.35 13.50 7.90
N ASP A 408 -18.24 12.74 8.53
CA ASP A 408 -19.46 13.29 9.16
C ASP A 408 -19.18 14.22 10.35
N PHE A 409 -17.96 14.19 10.89
CA PHE A 409 -17.58 14.92 12.12
C PHE A 409 -16.93 16.27 11.85
N LEU A 410 -16.48 16.53 10.61
CA LEU A 410 -15.93 17.83 10.24
C LEU A 410 -16.99 18.73 9.60
N PRO A 411 -17.20 19.96 10.10
CA PRO A 411 -18.23 20.86 9.58
C PRO A 411 -18.12 21.14 8.08
N GLY A 412 -16.90 21.14 7.53
CA GLY A 412 -16.69 21.36 6.09
C GLY A 412 -17.00 20.16 5.21
N SER A 413 -17.05 18.95 5.76
CA SER A 413 -17.10 17.70 5.02
C SER A 413 -18.40 16.92 5.19
N LYS A 414 -19.11 17.09 6.29
CA LYS A 414 -20.33 16.34 6.64
C LYS A 414 -21.44 16.37 5.58
N ASP A 415 -21.47 17.41 4.78
CA ASP A 415 -22.45 17.59 3.72
C ASP A 415 -21.91 17.21 2.34
N LEU A 416 -20.68 16.70 2.27
CA LEU A 416 -20.07 16.27 1.02
C LEU A 416 -20.33 14.79 0.75
N GLU A 417 -20.31 14.45 -0.53
CA GLU A 417 -20.26 13.07 -1.03
C GLU A 417 -19.37 13.00 -2.28
N ALA A 418 -18.80 11.83 -2.53
CA ALA A 418 -18.04 11.56 -3.73
C ALA A 418 -18.75 10.49 -4.57
N ASP A 419 -19.00 10.81 -5.83
CA ASP A 419 -19.55 9.85 -6.81
C ASP A 419 -19.06 10.17 -8.21
N TRP A 420 -18.12 9.36 -8.69
CA TRP A 420 -17.52 9.49 -10.02
C TRP A 420 -18.37 8.82 -11.12
N VAL A 421 -19.40 8.04 -10.76
CA VAL A 421 -20.28 7.36 -11.71
C VAL A 421 -21.44 8.27 -12.12
N THR A 422 -22.22 8.73 -11.15
CA THR A 422 -23.46 9.48 -11.38
C THR A 422 -23.23 10.99 -11.36
N LEU A 423 -22.56 11.49 -10.31
CA LEU A 423 -22.34 12.92 -10.12
C LEU A 423 -21.10 13.44 -10.83
N LYS A 424 -20.19 12.57 -11.25
CA LYS A 424 -18.88 12.91 -11.84
C LYS A 424 -18.10 13.92 -10.98
N CYS A 425 -18.17 13.72 -9.66
CA CYS A 425 -17.70 14.69 -8.67
C CYS A 425 -17.14 14.01 -7.43
N GLY A 426 -15.97 14.47 -6.97
CA GLY A 426 -15.34 13.97 -5.75
C GLY A 426 -15.78 14.67 -4.47
N ASN A 427 -16.41 15.85 -4.56
CA ASN A 427 -16.81 16.69 -3.43
C ASN A 427 -18.13 17.40 -3.66
N TYR A 428 -19.14 16.63 -4.06
CA TYR A 428 -20.50 17.14 -4.27
C TYR A 428 -21.12 17.51 -2.93
N ASN A 429 -21.58 18.77 -2.83
CA ASN A 429 -22.27 19.24 -1.63
C ASN A 429 -23.77 18.93 -1.71
N LYS A 430 -24.25 18.07 -0.82
CA LYS A 430 -25.64 17.59 -0.75
C LYS A 430 -26.64 18.70 -0.47
N VAL A 431 -26.22 19.80 0.18
CA VAL A 431 -27.09 20.94 0.53
C VAL A 431 -27.20 21.92 -0.63
N THR A 432 -26.06 22.36 -1.17
CA THR A 432 -26.04 23.34 -2.26
C THR A 432 -26.28 22.75 -3.64
N LYS A 433 -26.26 21.40 -3.75
CA LYS A 433 -26.42 20.65 -5.02
C LYS A 433 -25.36 21.02 -6.07
N LYS A 434 -24.15 21.33 -5.64
CA LYS A 434 -23.03 21.72 -6.52
C LYS A 434 -21.79 20.87 -6.24
N CYS A 435 -21.06 20.62 -7.30
CA CYS A 435 -19.70 20.11 -7.20
C CYS A 435 -18.78 21.26 -6.79
N GLY A 436 -18.02 21.05 -5.71
CA GLY A 436 -17.00 22.01 -5.29
C GLY A 436 -15.79 22.00 -6.22
N SER A 437 -14.99 23.05 -6.20
CA SER A 437 -13.62 22.97 -6.70
C SER A 437 -12.83 22.13 -5.70
N ASN A 438 -12.14 21.08 -6.16
CA ASN A 438 -11.22 20.35 -5.28
C ASN A 438 -10.22 21.37 -4.69
N PRO A 439 -10.06 21.43 -3.36
CA PRO A 439 -8.98 22.21 -2.80
C PRO A 439 -7.68 21.64 -3.37
N SER A 440 -7.00 22.48 -4.14
CA SER A 440 -5.68 22.22 -4.72
C SER A 440 -4.61 22.02 -3.64
#